data_000b89b5df27d8a66382821c79d6882a
#
_entry.id   000b89b5df27d8a66382821c79d6882a
#
_cell.length_a   1.000
_cell.length_b   1.000
_cell.length_c   1.000
_cell.angle_alpha   90.00
_cell.angle_beta   90.00
_cell.angle_gamma   90.00
#
_symmetry.space_group_name_H-M   'P 1'
#
loop_
_entity.id
_entity.type
_entity.pdbx_description
1 polymer ?
#
loop_
_entity_poly.entity_id
_entity_poly.type
_entity_poly.pdbx_seq_one_letter_code
_entity_poly.pdbx_strand_id
1 'polypeptide(L)'
;MTRSTLAALVAAALLVPVAAQAAEATLQIELGTQGDFERRAMTYECNDGSSVTATYINAAPNFLAILPVVDEPEPLVFTSVVAGSGVRYVSGIWMWWTKGADATLHDVTLGQDAEPVLTCSEVNNTP
;
A
#
# COMPACT_ATOMS: atom_id res chain seq x y z
N MET A 1 -53.47 -55.61 5.71
CA MET A 1 -53.41 -54.23 6.18
C MET A 1 -52.03 -53.71 6.03
N THR A 2 -51.83 -52.98 4.99
CA THR A 2 -50.57 -52.32 4.72
C THR A 2 -50.51 -51.00 5.43
N ARG A 3 -49.64 -50.93 6.39
CA ARG A 3 -49.31 -49.66 7.00
C ARG A 3 -48.23 -49.00 6.18
N SER A 4 -48.59 -48.00 5.44
CA SER A 4 -47.60 -47.13 4.81
C SER A 4 -46.97 -46.28 5.90
N THR A 5 -45.75 -46.57 6.26
CA THR A 5 -44.92 -45.67 7.01
C THR A 5 -44.46 -44.56 6.09
N LEU A 6 -45.08 -43.41 6.23
CA LEU A 6 -44.54 -42.18 5.65
C LEU A 6 -43.25 -41.86 6.40
N ALA A 7 -42.14 -42.24 5.82
CA ALA A 7 -40.87 -41.71 6.22
C ALA A 7 -40.85 -40.22 5.84
N ALA A 8 -41.09 -39.37 6.81
CA ALA A 8 -40.88 -37.97 6.64
C ALA A 8 -39.37 -37.75 6.44
N LEU A 9 -38.96 -37.59 5.21
CA LEU A 9 -37.64 -37.07 4.90
C LEU A 9 -37.64 -35.62 5.38
N VAL A 10 -37.15 -35.42 6.58
CA VAL A 10 -36.73 -34.10 7.01
C VAL A 10 -35.47 -33.79 6.25
N ALA A 11 -35.63 -33.13 5.12
CA ALA A 11 -34.51 -32.49 4.48
C ALA A 11 -34.02 -31.39 5.44
N ALA A 12 -33.04 -31.73 6.26
CA ALA A 12 -32.31 -30.71 6.98
C ALA A 12 -31.60 -29.85 5.92
N ALA A 13 -32.20 -28.71 5.59
CA ALA A 13 -31.50 -27.71 4.83
C ALA A 13 -30.33 -27.25 5.72
N LEU A 14 -29.15 -27.77 5.43
CA LEU A 14 -27.92 -27.25 5.97
C LEU A 14 -27.76 -25.85 5.38
N LEU A 15 -28.26 -24.85 6.10
CA LEU A 15 -27.89 -23.48 5.91
C LEU A 15 -26.42 -23.38 6.34
N VAL A 16 -25.53 -23.66 5.38
CA VAL A 16 -24.13 -23.30 5.53
C VAL A 16 -24.12 -21.78 5.52
N PRO A 17 -23.74 -21.10 6.63
CA PRO A 17 -23.54 -19.68 6.55
C PRO A 17 -22.45 -19.44 5.51
N VAL A 18 -22.82 -18.86 4.39
CA VAL A 18 -21.85 -18.31 3.47
C VAL A 18 -21.19 -17.19 4.26
N ALA A 19 -20.02 -17.48 4.85
CA ALA A 19 -19.19 -16.43 5.40
C ALA A 19 -19.01 -15.43 4.26
N ALA A 20 -19.52 -14.23 4.44
CA ALA A 20 -19.25 -13.15 3.52
C ALA A 20 -17.75 -12.92 3.58
N GLN A 21 -17.00 -13.60 2.70
CA GLN A 21 -15.63 -13.26 2.48
C GLN A 21 -15.65 -11.86 1.89
N ALA A 22 -15.02 -10.92 2.61
CA ALA A 22 -14.73 -9.62 2.03
C ALA A 22 -14.05 -9.90 0.69
N ALA A 23 -14.71 -9.55 -0.42
CA ALA A 23 -14.15 -9.71 -1.74
C ALA A 23 -12.88 -8.86 -1.79
N GLU A 24 -11.71 -9.50 -1.80
CA GLU A 24 -10.47 -8.81 -2.08
C GLU A 24 -10.52 -8.34 -3.53
N ALA A 25 -10.65 -7.02 -3.71
CA ALA A 25 -10.54 -6.43 -5.02
C ALA A 25 -9.07 -6.24 -5.37
N THR A 26 -8.65 -6.81 -6.48
CA THR A 26 -7.32 -6.59 -7.01
C THR A 26 -7.40 -5.56 -8.13
N LEU A 27 -6.59 -4.51 -8.02
CA LEU A 27 -6.45 -3.49 -9.06
C LEU A 27 -5.18 -3.77 -9.86
N GLN A 28 -5.33 -3.87 -11.17
CA GLN A 28 -4.21 -3.97 -12.09
C GLN A 28 -4.19 -2.71 -12.98
N ILE A 29 -3.02 -2.06 -13.05
CA ILE A 29 -2.80 -0.89 -13.90
C ILE A 29 -1.71 -1.22 -14.91
N GLU A 30 -1.99 -0.97 -16.19
CA GLU A 30 -1.00 -1.11 -17.25
C GLU A 30 -0.40 0.25 -17.58
N LEU A 31 0.92 0.33 -17.52
CA LEU A 31 1.68 1.54 -17.84
C LEU A 31 2.59 1.26 -19.03
N GLY A 32 2.47 2.09 -20.07
CA GLY A 32 3.47 2.13 -21.12
C GLY A 32 4.76 2.79 -20.61
N THR A 33 5.92 2.30 -21.05
CA THR A 33 7.20 2.89 -20.69
C THR A 33 7.97 3.29 -21.93
N GLN A 34 8.78 4.33 -21.78
CA GLN A 34 9.71 4.79 -22.83
C GLN A 34 11.10 4.18 -22.57
N GLY A 35 11.23 2.89 -22.75
CA GLY A 35 12.47 2.17 -22.48
C GLY A 35 12.31 1.17 -21.33
N ASP A 36 13.42 0.85 -20.68
CA ASP A 36 13.42 -0.08 -19.56
C ASP A 36 12.75 0.52 -18.33
N PHE A 37 12.12 -0.33 -17.54
CA PHE A 37 11.61 0.09 -16.24
C PHE A 37 12.36 -0.61 -15.11
N GLU A 38 12.41 0.04 -13.97
CA GLU A 38 13.01 -0.50 -12.76
C GLU A 38 11.98 -0.59 -11.66
N ARG A 39 11.97 -1.73 -10.97
CA ARG A 39 11.22 -1.93 -9.73
C ARG A 39 12.20 -2.17 -8.59
N ARG A 40 12.16 -1.33 -7.58
CA ARG A 40 13.12 -1.36 -6.49
C ARG A 40 12.41 -1.24 -5.15
N ALA A 41 12.62 -2.18 -4.25
CA ALA A 41 12.11 -2.12 -2.89
C ALA A 41 13.21 -1.62 -1.94
N MET A 42 12.88 -0.61 -1.13
CA MET A 42 13.78 -0.05 -0.13
C MET A 42 13.11 -0.11 1.23
N THR A 43 13.84 -0.61 2.22
CA THR A 43 13.35 -0.65 3.60
C THR A 43 13.98 0.50 4.39
N TYR A 44 13.15 1.19 5.14
CA TYR A 44 13.52 2.31 6.00
C TYR A 44 13.19 2.00 7.44
N GLU A 45 14.02 2.46 8.35
CA GLU A 45 13.73 2.52 9.78
C GLU A 45 13.37 3.94 10.15
N CYS A 46 12.29 4.11 10.90
CA CYS A 46 11.71 5.40 11.22
C CYS A 46 11.90 5.75 12.69
N ASN A 47 11.79 7.03 13.02
CA ASN A 47 12.03 7.58 14.35
C ASN A 47 11.01 7.14 15.41
N ASP A 48 9.88 6.56 15.00
CA ASP A 48 8.89 5.97 15.90
C ASP A 48 9.14 4.48 16.19
N GLY A 49 10.24 3.92 15.67
CA GLY A 49 10.58 2.50 15.79
C GLY A 49 9.94 1.61 14.73
N SER A 50 9.12 2.15 13.84
CA SER A 50 8.53 1.38 12.74
C SER A 50 9.49 1.20 11.58
N SER A 51 9.22 0.19 10.75
CA SER A 51 9.88 -0.04 9.48
C SER A 51 8.90 0.19 8.35
N VAL A 52 9.34 0.86 7.30
CA VAL A 52 8.55 1.10 6.09
C VAL A 52 9.31 0.55 4.89
N THR A 53 8.66 -0.28 4.10
CA THR A 53 9.21 -0.72 2.81
C THR A 53 8.47 0.01 1.70
N ALA A 54 9.21 0.83 0.98
CA ALA A 54 8.71 1.54 -0.19
C ALA A 54 9.14 0.79 -1.45
N THR A 55 8.19 0.54 -2.33
CA THR A 55 8.47 -0.02 -3.66
C THR A 55 8.43 1.12 -4.67
N TYR A 56 9.57 1.39 -5.28
CA TYR A 56 9.68 2.39 -6.32
C TYR A 56 9.55 1.75 -7.69
N ILE A 57 8.74 2.36 -8.54
CA ILE A 57 8.57 1.94 -9.92
C ILE A 57 8.98 3.11 -10.80
N ASN A 58 10.12 2.96 -11.48
CA ASN A 58 10.66 3.93 -12.40
C ASN A 58 10.40 3.47 -13.83
N ALA A 59 9.30 3.91 -14.38
CA ALA A 59 8.83 3.55 -15.72
C ALA A 59 8.54 4.84 -16.50
N ALA A 60 9.61 5.54 -16.92
CA ALA A 60 9.47 6.85 -17.55
C ALA A 60 8.39 6.87 -18.63
N PRO A 61 7.50 7.87 -18.66
CA PRO A 61 7.54 9.10 -17.86
C PRO A 61 6.87 8.99 -16.47
N ASN A 62 6.56 7.78 -16.01
CA ASN A 62 5.88 7.56 -14.75
C ASN A 62 6.87 7.15 -13.67
N PHE A 63 6.84 7.82 -12.52
CA PHE A 63 7.66 7.52 -11.37
C PHE A 63 6.74 7.39 -10.16
N LEU A 64 6.67 6.18 -9.60
CA LEU A 64 5.75 5.83 -8.54
C LEU A 64 6.49 5.36 -7.30
N ALA A 65 5.87 5.57 -6.14
CA ALA A 65 6.27 4.94 -4.89
C ALA A 65 5.04 4.29 -4.26
N ILE A 66 5.17 3.05 -3.84
CA ILE A 66 4.09 2.31 -3.17
C ILE A 66 4.58 2.00 -1.76
N LEU A 67 3.88 2.50 -0.76
CA LEU A 67 4.25 2.27 0.63
C LEU A 67 3.04 2.27 1.55
N PRO A 68 3.12 1.54 2.68
CA PRO A 68 2.12 1.63 3.72
C PRO A 68 2.25 2.97 4.45
N VAL A 69 1.14 3.54 4.83
CA VAL A 69 1.07 4.78 5.60
C VAL A 69 0.27 4.52 6.87
N VAL A 70 0.71 5.10 7.98
CA VAL A 70 0.01 5.01 9.26
C VAL A 70 -1.45 5.43 9.12
N ASP A 71 -2.35 4.71 9.76
CA ASP A 71 -3.80 4.92 9.74
C ASP A 71 -4.49 4.65 8.39
N GLU A 72 -3.75 4.23 7.38
CA GLU A 72 -4.31 3.80 6.11
C GLU A 72 -4.42 2.26 6.07
N PRO A 73 -5.58 1.70 5.68
CA PRO A 73 -5.79 0.25 5.72
C PRO A 73 -5.00 -0.51 4.66
N GLU A 74 -4.65 0.15 3.57
CA GLU A 74 -3.95 -0.44 2.43
C GLU A 74 -2.76 0.41 2.03
N PRO A 75 -1.72 -0.17 1.42
CA PRO A 75 -0.63 0.62 0.86
C PRO A 75 -1.13 1.64 -0.15
N LEU A 76 -0.53 2.82 -0.13
CA LEU A 76 -0.89 3.89 -1.04
C LEU A 76 0.08 3.95 -2.22
N VAL A 77 -0.45 4.34 -3.37
CA VAL A 77 0.34 4.64 -4.57
C VAL A 77 0.57 6.14 -4.62
N PHE A 78 1.84 6.52 -4.58
CA PHE A 78 2.29 7.90 -4.69
C PHE A 78 2.84 8.15 -6.09
N THR A 79 2.67 9.35 -6.60
CA THR A 79 3.29 9.78 -7.86
C THR A 79 4.26 10.91 -7.60
N SER A 80 5.35 10.95 -8.38
CA SER A 80 6.36 11.99 -8.23
C SER A 80 5.85 13.34 -8.69
N VAL A 81 6.31 14.39 -7.99
CA VAL A 81 6.02 15.79 -8.34
C VAL A 81 7.33 16.57 -8.39
N VAL A 82 7.30 17.76 -8.97
CA VAL A 82 8.48 18.64 -9.06
C VAL A 82 8.98 18.98 -7.67
N ALA A 83 10.29 18.85 -7.48
CA ALA A 83 10.97 19.17 -6.24
C ALA A 83 12.27 19.90 -6.51
N GLY A 84 12.63 20.86 -5.65
CA GLY A 84 13.91 21.58 -5.74
C GLY A 84 15.09 20.71 -5.32
N SER A 85 14.88 19.73 -4.44
CA SER A 85 15.89 18.79 -4.00
C SER A 85 15.22 17.44 -3.68
N GLY A 86 15.96 16.35 -3.88
CA GLY A 86 15.41 15.02 -3.67
C GLY A 86 14.26 14.70 -4.61
N VAL A 87 13.46 13.73 -4.24
CA VAL A 87 12.25 13.34 -4.98
C VAL A 87 11.05 13.38 -4.04
N ARG A 88 10.03 14.11 -4.44
CA ARG A 88 8.76 14.18 -3.72
C ARG A 88 7.72 13.33 -4.42
N TYR A 89 7.04 12.51 -3.64
CA TYR A 89 5.93 11.69 -4.10
C TYR A 89 4.69 12.05 -3.30
N VAL A 90 3.54 12.15 -3.95
CA VAL A 90 2.30 12.54 -3.29
C VAL A 90 1.18 11.55 -3.53
N SER A 91 0.34 11.35 -2.51
CA SER A 91 -0.88 10.56 -2.55
C SER A 91 -1.88 11.15 -1.57
N GLY A 92 -2.98 11.74 -2.07
CA GLY A 92 -3.95 12.41 -1.21
C GLY A 92 -3.31 13.50 -0.36
N ILE A 93 -3.47 13.38 0.96
CA ILE A 93 -2.89 14.33 1.93
C ILE A 93 -1.43 14.04 2.25
N TRP A 94 -0.88 12.94 1.75
CA TRP A 94 0.44 12.46 2.12
C TRP A 94 1.50 12.86 1.10
N MET A 95 2.68 13.21 1.61
CA MET A 95 3.87 13.43 0.80
C MET A 95 5.03 12.63 1.39
N TRP A 96 5.65 11.81 0.54
CA TRP A 96 6.86 11.07 0.83
C TRP A 96 8.02 11.74 0.12
N TRP A 97 8.97 12.26 0.87
CA TRP A 97 10.10 13.01 0.33
C TRP A 97 11.40 12.28 0.62
N THR A 98 12.08 11.86 -0.43
CA THR A 98 13.36 11.17 -0.33
C THR A 98 14.51 12.10 -0.67
N LYS A 99 15.57 12.06 0.14
CA LYS A 99 16.82 12.77 -0.08
C LYS A 99 17.96 11.84 0.27
N GLY A 100 18.65 11.28 -0.76
CA GLY A 100 19.68 10.26 -0.51
C GLY A 100 19.10 9.07 0.24
N ALA A 101 19.72 8.71 1.35
CA ALA A 101 19.27 7.60 2.22
C ALA A 101 18.13 7.98 3.16
N ASP A 102 17.76 9.25 3.24
CA ASP A 102 16.74 9.73 4.16
C ASP A 102 15.40 9.89 3.45
N ALA A 103 14.32 9.68 4.18
CA ALA A 103 12.97 9.90 3.71
C ALA A 103 12.11 10.44 4.84
N THR A 104 11.18 11.33 4.49
CA THR A 104 10.23 11.90 5.43
C THR A 104 8.82 11.78 4.91
N LEU A 105 7.89 11.44 5.81
CA LEU A 105 6.46 11.43 5.51
C LEU A 105 5.82 12.67 6.09
N HIS A 106 5.08 13.38 5.28
CA HIS A 106 4.39 14.61 5.64
C HIS A 106 2.89 14.50 5.43
N ASP A 107 2.14 15.06 6.36
CA ASP A 107 0.72 15.36 6.16
C ASP A 107 0.63 16.81 5.69
N VAL A 108 0.28 17.02 4.42
CA VAL A 108 0.30 18.36 3.81
C VAL A 108 -0.80 19.27 4.34
N THR A 109 -1.79 18.71 5.05
CA THR A 109 -2.85 19.52 5.68
C THR A 109 -2.37 20.29 6.90
N LEU A 110 -1.22 19.88 7.47
CA LEU A 110 -0.64 20.51 8.67
C LEU A 110 0.14 21.79 8.36
N GLY A 111 0.35 22.11 7.08
CA GLY A 111 1.08 23.31 6.64
C GLY A 111 2.52 23.01 6.22
N GLN A 112 3.11 23.95 5.47
CA GLN A 112 4.45 23.79 4.90
C GLN A 112 5.56 23.74 5.95
N ASP A 113 5.36 24.41 7.08
CA ASP A 113 6.35 24.50 8.16
C ASP A 113 6.16 23.43 9.24
N ALA A 114 5.19 22.53 9.06
CA ALA A 114 4.96 21.44 9.99
C ALA A 114 6.08 20.41 9.94
N GLU A 115 6.44 19.87 11.11
CA GLU A 115 7.38 18.76 11.21
C GLU A 115 6.85 17.53 10.47
N PRO A 116 7.74 16.69 9.91
CA PRO A 116 7.32 15.43 9.32
C PRO A 116 6.58 14.54 10.32
N VAL A 117 5.60 13.80 9.84
CA VAL A 117 4.93 12.75 10.63
C VAL A 117 5.88 11.61 10.96
N LEU A 118 6.75 11.25 10.01
CA LEU A 118 7.81 10.27 10.19
C LEU A 118 9.11 10.78 9.57
N THR A 119 10.22 10.47 10.23
CA THR A 119 11.56 10.64 9.70
C THR A 119 12.23 9.27 9.65
N CYS A 120 12.67 8.87 8.48
CA CYS A 120 13.15 7.52 8.21
C CYS A 120 14.50 7.55 7.51
N SER A 121 15.26 6.47 7.67
CA SER A 121 16.53 6.27 6.98
C SER A 121 16.61 4.87 6.41
N GLU A 122 17.21 4.73 5.23
CA GLU A 122 17.41 3.42 4.60
C GLU A 122 18.18 2.48 5.54
N VAL A 123 17.70 1.25 5.64
CA VAL A 123 18.44 0.18 6.28
C VAL A 123 19.57 -0.23 5.36
N ASN A 124 20.79 0.08 5.78
CA ASN A 124 21.97 -0.28 5.01
C ASN A 124 22.42 -1.69 5.38
N ASN A 125 22.13 -2.65 4.50
CA ASN A 125 22.55 -4.04 4.66
C ASN A 125 23.93 -4.32 4.06
N THR A 126 24.81 -3.33 4.01
CA THR A 126 26.19 -3.59 3.61
C THR A 126 26.88 -4.44 4.66
N PRO A 127 27.37 -5.66 4.29
CA PRO A 127 28.14 -6.47 5.22
C PRO A 127 29.45 -5.80 5.61
#